data_1481024c3a7d9307b8d8d1e91a8bbc03
#
_entry.id   1481024c3a7d9307b8d8d1e91a8bbc03
#
_cell.length_a   1.000
_cell.length_b   1.000
_cell.length_c   1.000
_cell.angle_alpha   90.00
_cell.angle_beta   90.00
_cell.angle_gamma   90.00
#
_symmetry.space_group_name_H-M   'P 1'
#
loop_
_entity.id
_entity.type
_entity.pdbx_description
1 polymer ?
#
loop_
_entity_poly.entity_id
_entity_poly.type
_entity_poly.pdbx_seq_one_letter_code
_entity_poly.pdbx_strand_id
1 'polypeptide(L)'
;MPKAEPRYAAELGIDPDADYAAYVRAIVNAKVTRNEVFGFKLMSWYLDGFLARLREAHDFGNSTTSNLELLRSAFPRLRFLRIVRRHKLRQALSTARALQTGLWKVQEGKSILREPEFDPDLIEQSLHEAERQDKLWDDFFRRGGIEPFEVEYEKLCQDYERTIRAALNFLKIKLPAGARVGPPATTRQADEISRMWEERFIAERPSAYSPASG
;
A
#
# COMPACT_ATOMS: atom_id res chain seq x y z
N MET A 1 7.37 -22.42 13.37
CA MET A 1 8.06 -21.56 12.41
C MET A 1 7.06 -21.06 11.38
N PRO A 2 7.02 -19.77 11.05
CA PRO A 2 6.16 -19.27 9.99
C PRO A 2 6.65 -19.83 8.66
N LYS A 3 5.81 -20.64 8.04
CA LYS A 3 6.11 -21.21 6.73
C LYS A 3 5.89 -20.17 5.62
N ALA A 4 6.70 -20.26 4.57
CA ALA A 4 6.48 -19.54 3.33
C ALA A 4 5.05 -19.81 2.82
N GLU A 5 4.43 -18.84 2.13
CA GLU A 5 3.18 -19.16 1.45
C GLU A 5 3.44 -20.25 0.40
N PRO A 6 2.78 -21.41 0.46
CA PRO A 6 3.14 -22.59 -0.35
C PRO A 6 3.15 -22.30 -1.85
N ARG A 7 2.25 -21.45 -2.32
CA ARG A 7 2.13 -21.06 -3.73
C ARG A 7 3.38 -20.31 -4.23
N TYR A 8 3.84 -19.31 -3.47
CA TYR A 8 5.02 -18.53 -3.85
C TYR A 8 6.31 -19.30 -3.64
N ALA A 9 6.36 -20.17 -2.63
CA ALA A 9 7.50 -21.04 -2.43
C ALA A 9 7.71 -21.97 -3.64
N ALA A 10 6.64 -22.59 -4.13
CA ALA A 10 6.68 -23.44 -5.33
C ALA A 10 7.11 -22.68 -6.60
N GLU A 11 6.54 -21.49 -6.83
CA GLU A 11 6.89 -20.63 -7.98
C GLU A 11 8.36 -20.20 -7.99
N LEU A 12 8.96 -20.05 -6.80
CA LEU A 12 10.35 -19.61 -6.62
C LEU A 12 11.32 -20.76 -6.41
N GLY A 13 10.87 -22.01 -6.43
CA GLY A 13 11.68 -23.19 -6.16
C GLY A 13 12.26 -23.22 -4.74
N ILE A 14 11.56 -22.61 -3.77
CA ILE A 14 11.98 -22.58 -2.38
C ILE A 14 11.44 -23.79 -1.66
N ASP A 15 12.30 -24.42 -0.84
CA ASP A 15 11.88 -25.51 0.04
C ASP A 15 10.72 -25.01 0.95
N PRO A 16 9.57 -25.72 0.97
CA PRO A 16 8.44 -25.38 1.83
C PRO A 16 8.79 -25.37 3.34
N ASP A 17 9.82 -26.10 3.73
CA ASP A 17 10.32 -26.17 5.11
C ASP A 17 11.46 -25.17 5.37
N ALA A 18 11.89 -24.39 4.37
CA ALA A 18 12.86 -23.33 4.55
C ALA A 18 12.38 -22.32 5.60
N ASP A 19 13.31 -21.77 6.36
CA ASP A 19 12.99 -20.70 7.29
C ASP A 19 12.52 -19.43 6.57
N TYR A 20 11.88 -18.55 7.32
CA TYR A 20 11.33 -17.32 6.74
C TYR A 20 12.41 -16.37 6.22
N ALA A 21 13.63 -16.42 6.76
CA ALA A 21 14.75 -15.61 6.28
C ALA A 21 15.21 -16.08 4.90
N ALA A 22 15.33 -17.38 4.69
CA ALA A 22 15.65 -17.97 3.39
C ALA A 22 14.57 -17.60 2.35
N TYR A 23 13.29 -17.67 2.74
CA TYR A 23 12.17 -17.26 1.89
C TYR A 23 12.26 -15.78 1.48
N VAL A 24 12.49 -14.86 2.44
CA VAL A 24 12.64 -13.43 2.15
C VAL A 24 13.81 -13.16 1.20
N ARG A 25 14.97 -13.78 1.44
CA ARG A 25 16.15 -13.65 0.57
C ARG A 25 15.87 -14.16 -0.84
N ALA A 26 15.19 -15.29 -0.97
CA ALA A 26 14.86 -15.86 -2.27
C ALA A 26 13.89 -14.95 -3.06
N ILE A 27 12.87 -14.38 -2.41
CA ILE A 27 11.98 -13.40 -3.04
C ILE A 27 12.77 -12.17 -3.50
N VAL A 28 13.62 -11.61 -2.66
CA VAL A 28 14.45 -10.44 -3.01
C VAL A 28 15.29 -10.76 -4.23
N ASN A 29 16.00 -11.89 -4.23
CA ASN A 29 16.85 -12.32 -5.34
C ASN A 29 16.07 -12.55 -6.64
N ALA A 30 14.88 -13.15 -6.55
CA ALA A 30 14.05 -13.45 -7.71
C ALA A 30 13.35 -12.20 -8.32
N LYS A 31 13.12 -11.16 -7.50
CA LYS A 31 12.33 -9.98 -7.90
C LYS A 31 13.16 -8.69 -7.98
N VAL A 32 14.44 -8.73 -7.64
CA VAL A 32 15.33 -7.59 -7.81
C VAL A 32 15.47 -7.25 -9.30
N THR A 33 15.40 -5.98 -9.61
CA THR A 33 15.57 -5.48 -10.99
C THR A 33 17.05 -5.47 -11.41
N ARG A 34 17.32 -5.28 -12.72
CA ARG A 34 18.70 -5.21 -13.25
C ARG A 34 19.56 -4.11 -12.63
N ASN A 35 18.95 -3.05 -12.12
CA ASN A 35 19.61 -1.96 -11.38
C ASN A 35 19.58 -2.18 -9.86
N GLU A 36 19.44 -3.41 -9.42
CA GLU A 36 19.52 -3.85 -8.02
C GLU A 36 18.47 -3.22 -7.10
N VAL A 37 17.32 -2.86 -7.65
CA VAL A 37 16.19 -2.35 -6.86
C VAL A 37 15.18 -3.46 -6.62
N PHE A 38 14.84 -3.68 -5.36
CA PHE A 38 13.72 -4.49 -4.93
C PHE A 38 12.67 -3.58 -4.26
N GLY A 39 11.42 -3.74 -4.61
CA GLY A 39 10.32 -2.99 -4.02
C GLY A 39 9.11 -3.88 -3.75
N PHE A 40 8.44 -3.66 -2.64
CA PHE A 40 7.18 -4.32 -2.34
C PHE A 40 6.19 -3.36 -1.68
N LYS A 41 4.92 -3.67 -1.81
CA LYS A 41 3.84 -2.93 -1.18
C LYS A 41 3.42 -3.67 0.10
N LEU A 42 3.45 -2.95 1.22
CA LEU A 42 2.97 -3.45 2.50
C LEU A 42 1.75 -2.65 2.94
N MET A 43 0.65 -3.34 3.19
CA MET A 43 -0.56 -2.74 3.73
C MET A 43 -0.50 -2.77 5.27
N SER A 44 -1.10 -1.78 5.92
CA SER A 44 -1.06 -1.63 7.39
C SER A 44 -1.50 -2.89 8.14
N TRP A 45 -2.52 -3.59 7.68
CA TRP A 45 -3.03 -4.81 8.32
C TRP A 45 -2.08 -6.02 8.22
N TYR A 46 -1.06 -5.98 7.36
CA TYR A 46 -0.03 -7.01 7.28
C TYR A 46 1.23 -6.66 8.08
N LEU A 47 1.38 -5.41 8.55
CA LEU A 47 2.63 -4.93 9.14
C LEU A 47 3.04 -5.76 10.36
N ASP A 48 2.14 -5.93 11.33
CA ASP A 48 2.46 -6.63 12.58
C ASP A 48 2.78 -8.10 12.32
N GLY A 49 2.00 -8.78 11.48
CA GLY A 49 2.25 -10.17 11.10
C GLY A 49 3.57 -10.33 10.34
N PHE A 50 3.91 -9.38 9.47
CA PHE A 50 5.18 -9.39 8.75
C PHE A 50 6.37 -9.21 9.68
N LEU A 51 6.30 -8.25 10.61
CA LEU A 51 7.33 -8.00 11.60
C LEU A 51 7.51 -9.18 12.56
N ALA A 52 6.41 -9.81 12.98
CA ALA A 52 6.45 -11.01 13.82
C ALA A 52 7.22 -12.16 13.12
N ARG A 53 6.91 -12.40 11.84
CA ARG A 53 7.60 -13.43 11.05
C ARG A 53 9.10 -13.15 10.87
N LEU A 54 9.46 -11.87 10.65
CA LEU A 54 10.88 -11.49 10.57
C LEU A 54 11.62 -11.74 11.89
N ARG A 55 10.98 -11.52 13.05
CA ARG A 55 11.57 -11.79 14.37
C ARG A 55 11.76 -13.29 14.62
N GLU A 56 10.76 -14.09 14.25
CA GLU A 56 10.82 -15.55 14.42
C GLU A 56 11.91 -16.19 13.55
N ALA A 57 12.31 -15.55 12.47
CA ALA A 57 13.40 -16.02 11.62
C ALA A 57 14.79 -15.93 12.26
N HIS A 58 14.94 -15.18 13.37
CA HIS A 58 16.19 -14.97 14.13
C HIS A 58 17.37 -14.36 13.37
N ASP A 59 17.48 -14.57 12.07
CA ASP A 59 18.54 -14.04 11.20
C ASP A 59 18.55 -12.52 11.08
N PHE A 60 17.40 -11.89 11.27
CA PHE A 60 17.24 -10.44 11.12
C PHE A 60 17.21 -9.68 12.45
N GLY A 61 17.01 -10.40 13.55
CA GLY A 61 16.95 -9.81 14.88
C GLY A 61 16.27 -10.74 15.89
N ASN A 62 15.97 -10.21 17.06
CA ASN A 62 15.35 -10.95 18.16
C ASN A 62 14.17 -10.16 18.76
N SER A 63 13.64 -10.59 19.89
CA SER A 63 12.49 -9.96 20.56
C SER A 63 12.75 -8.51 21.02
N THR A 64 14.00 -8.13 21.22
CA THR A 64 14.39 -6.77 21.65
C THR A 64 14.75 -5.83 20.50
N THR A 65 14.90 -6.36 19.28
CA THR A 65 15.25 -5.58 18.08
C THR A 65 14.08 -4.66 17.72
N SER A 66 14.33 -3.39 17.51
CA SER A 66 13.30 -2.45 17.05
C SER A 66 12.77 -2.83 15.66
N ASN A 67 11.54 -2.41 15.34
CA ASN A 67 10.93 -2.68 14.04
C ASN A 67 11.77 -2.16 12.87
N LEU A 68 12.39 -0.99 13.04
CA LEU A 68 13.21 -0.39 11.99
C LEU A 68 14.52 -1.16 11.78
N GLU A 69 15.19 -1.54 12.86
CA GLU A 69 16.42 -2.35 12.79
C GLU A 69 16.15 -3.71 12.16
N LEU A 70 15.06 -4.36 12.55
CA LEU A 70 14.61 -5.61 11.97
C LEU A 70 14.40 -5.51 10.45
N LEU A 71 13.71 -4.45 10.01
CA LEU A 71 13.49 -4.21 8.58
C LEU A 71 14.78 -3.86 7.84
N ARG A 72 15.69 -3.10 8.44
CA ARG A 72 16.99 -2.78 7.84
C ARG A 72 17.92 -3.97 7.74
N SER A 73 17.82 -4.90 8.69
CA SER A 73 18.56 -6.16 8.63
C SER A 73 18.07 -7.05 7.48
N ALA A 74 16.74 -7.12 7.29
CA ALA A 74 16.14 -7.89 6.20
C ALA A 74 16.32 -7.20 4.82
N PHE A 75 16.29 -5.87 4.78
CA PHE A 75 16.34 -5.05 3.55
C PHE A 75 17.38 -3.95 3.70
N PRO A 76 18.65 -4.21 3.37
CA PRO A 76 19.70 -3.20 3.42
C PRO A 76 19.36 -2.00 2.51
N ARG A 77 19.68 -0.78 2.97
CA ARG A 77 19.39 0.48 2.24
C ARG A 77 17.88 0.78 2.07
N LEU A 78 17.06 0.24 2.97
CA LEU A 78 15.59 0.43 2.96
C LEU A 78 15.21 1.92 2.91
N ARG A 79 14.26 2.24 2.04
CA ARG A 79 13.60 3.54 1.92
C ARG A 79 12.09 3.36 1.89
N PHE A 80 11.39 4.29 2.52
CA PHE A 80 9.94 4.21 2.61
C PHE A 80 9.29 5.23 1.68
N LEU A 81 8.37 4.74 0.85
CA LEU A 81 7.39 5.55 0.15
C LEU A 81 6.04 5.34 0.82
N ARG A 82 5.38 6.41 1.23
CA ARG A 82 4.04 6.38 1.80
C ARG A 82 3.06 6.96 0.80
N ILE A 83 2.08 6.19 0.38
CA ILE A 83 0.99 6.70 -0.44
C ILE A 83 -0.11 7.18 0.50
N VAL A 84 -0.45 8.46 0.44
CA VAL A 84 -1.51 9.07 1.23
C VAL A 84 -2.62 9.56 0.31
N ARG A 85 -3.87 9.46 0.76
CA ARG A 85 -5.03 10.05 0.08
C ARG A 85 -5.66 11.07 1.01
N ARG A 86 -5.66 12.34 0.59
CA ARG A 86 -6.16 13.45 1.43
C ARG A 86 -7.68 13.42 1.54
N HIS A 87 -8.38 13.15 0.45
CA HIS A 87 -9.83 13.00 0.43
C HIS A 87 -10.28 11.66 1.02
N LYS A 88 -10.38 11.58 2.37
CA LYS A 88 -10.71 10.34 3.08
C LYS A 88 -12.08 9.79 2.72
N LEU A 89 -13.08 10.64 2.59
CA LEU A 89 -14.41 10.18 2.18
C LEU A 89 -14.37 9.53 0.79
N ARG A 90 -13.65 10.10 -0.18
CA ARG A 90 -13.49 9.47 -1.50
C ARG A 90 -12.70 8.16 -1.45
N GLN A 91 -11.78 8.02 -0.51
CA GLN A 91 -11.10 6.75 -0.25
C GLN A 91 -12.10 5.72 0.28
N ALA A 92 -12.92 6.11 1.26
CA ALA A 92 -13.95 5.27 1.87
C ALA A 92 -14.99 4.80 0.85
N LEU A 93 -15.51 5.73 0.02
CA LEU A 93 -16.44 5.41 -1.07
C LEU A 93 -15.85 4.37 -2.05
N SER A 94 -14.59 4.56 -2.44
CA SER A 94 -13.90 3.62 -3.32
C SER A 94 -13.73 2.25 -2.67
N THR A 95 -13.44 2.20 -1.37
CA THR A 95 -13.31 0.96 -0.60
C THR A 95 -14.65 0.25 -0.46
N ALA A 96 -15.71 0.97 -0.08
CA ALA A 96 -17.04 0.42 0.07
C ALA A 96 -17.54 -0.20 -1.25
N ARG A 97 -17.32 0.47 -2.38
CA ARG A 97 -17.64 -0.07 -3.71
C ARG A 97 -16.81 -1.31 -4.03
N ALA A 98 -15.51 -1.30 -3.75
CA ALA A 98 -14.65 -2.44 -4.00
C ALA A 98 -15.05 -3.68 -3.16
N LEU A 99 -15.46 -3.47 -1.91
CA LEU A 99 -15.95 -4.54 -1.05
C LEU A 99 -17.26 -5.15 -1.57
N GLN A 100 -18.16 -4.34 -2.12
CA GLN A 100 -19.43 -4.82 -2.67
C GLN A 100 -19.26 -5.53 -4.01
N THR A 101 -18.40 -5.01 -4.89
CA THR A 101 -18.23 -5.48 -6.27
C THR A 101 -17.15 -6.53 -6.45
N GLY A 102 -16.25 -6.68 -5.47
CA GLY A 102 -15.04 -7.49 -5.59
C GLY A 102 -13.95 -6.87 -6.48
N LEU A 103 -14.19 -5.68 -7.06
CA LEU A 103 -13.28 -5.00 -7.98
C LEU A 103 -12.41 -3.96 -7.28
N TRP A 104 -11.20 -4.33 -6.96
CA TRP A 104 -10.17 -3.45 -6.41
C TRP A 104 -9.40 -2.66 -7.49
N LYS A 105 -9.49 -3.10 -8.74
CA LYS A 105 -8.87 -2.46 -9.90
C LYS A 105 -9.77 -2.66 -11.10
N VAL A 106 -9.98 -1.63 -11.90
CA VAL A 106 -10.57 -1.80 -13.23
C VAL A 106 -9.52 -2.48 -14.11
N GLN A 107 -9.83 -3.68 -14.53
CA GLN A 107 -9.07 -4.44 -15.52
C GLN A 107 -10.03 -4.80 -16.66
N GLU A 108 -9.58 -4.64 -17.89
CA GLU A 108 -10.33 -5.11 -19.06
C GLU A 108 -10.71 -6.59 -18.89
N GLY A 109 -11.98 -6.91 -19.14
CA GLY A 109 -12.50 -8.28 -19.08
C GLY A 109 -12.95 -8.79 -17.71
N LYS A 110 -12.83 -7.99 -16.63
CA LYS A 110 -13.46 -8.33 -15.34
C LYS A 110 -14.82 -7.66 -15.22
N SER A 111 -15.86 -8.49 -15.15
CA SER A 111 -17.21 -8.03 -14.79
C SER A 111 -17.33 -7.83 -13.28
N ILE A 112 -18.16 -6.86 -12.89
CA ILE A 112 -18.58 -6.67 -11.50
C ILE A 112 -19.42 -7.88 -11.06
N LEU A 113 -19.22 -8.32 -9.83
CA LEU A 113 -20.02 -9.41 -9.24
C LEU A 113 -21.47 -8.98 -8.98
N ARG A 114 -21.68 -7.74 -8.63
CA ARG A 114 -22.96 -7.07 -8.45
C ARG A 114 -22.80 -5.57 -8.60
N GLU A 115 -23.87 -4.89 -9.00
CA GLU A 115 -23.89 -3.43 -8.99
C GLU A 115 -23.75 -2.90 -7.56
N PRO A 116 -22.93 -1.85 -7.34
CA PRO A 116 -22.77 -1.29 -6.00
C PRO A 116 -24.00 -0.50 -5.59
N GLU A 117 -24.41 -0.66 -4.35
CA GLU A 117 -25.52 0.07 -3.73
C GLU A 117 -25.00 1.07 -2.71
N PHE A 118 -25.70 2.21 -2.56
CA PHE A 118 -25.34 3.18 -1.53
C PHE A 118 -25.63 2.59 -0.14
N ASP A 119 -24.56 2.43 0.63
CA ASP A 119 -24.61 1.90 2.00
C ASP A 119 -23.80 2.86 2.90
N PRO A 120 -24.50 3.76 3.64
CA PRO A 120 -23.85 4.77 4.47
C PRO A 120 -23.09 4.15 5.65
N ASP A 121 -23.52 3.01 6.18
CA ASP A 121 -22.83 2.36 7.29
C ASP A 121 -21.51 1.74 6.83
N LEU A 122 -21.50 1.09 5.67
CA LEU A 122 -20.27 0.56 5.07
C LEU A 122 -19.29 1.67 4.67
N ILE A 123 -19.80 2.82 4.21
CA ILE A 123 -18.98 3.99 3.87
C ILE A 123 -18.34 4.56 5.14
N GLU A 124 -19.10 4.74 6.21
CA GLU A 124 -18.61 5.24 7.50
C GLU A 124 -17.56 4.29 8.11
N GLN A 125 -17.84 3.00 8.09
CA GLN A 125 -16.87 1.98 8.53
C GLN A 125 -15.59 2.03 7.71
N SER A 126 -15.69 2.19 6.39
CA SER A 126 -14.52 2.33 5.49
C SER A 126 -13.74 3.61 5.75
N LEU A 127 -14.42 4.69 6.14
CA LEU A 127 -13.79 5.97 6.51
C LEU A 127 -12.97 5.81 7.79
N HIS A 128 -13.57 5.30 8.85
CA HIS A 128 -12.89 5.05 10.12
C HIS A 128 -11.69 4.10 9.95
N GLU A 129 -11.84 3.07 9.11
CA GLU A 129 -10.75 2.14 8.83
C GLU A 129 -9.60 2.83 8.08
N ALA A 130 -9.89 3.70 7.12
CA ALA A 130 -8.86 4.47 6.41
C ALA A 130 -8.08 5.40 7.36
N GLU A 131 -8.77 6.08 8.26
CA GLU A 131 -8.16 6.93 9.28
C GLU A 131 -7.32 6.13 10.28
N ARG A 132 -7.82 4.98 10.72
CA ARG A 132 -7.10 4.06 11.60
C ARG A 132 -5.81 3.56 10.96
N GLN A 133 -5.85 3.23 9.67
CA GLN A 133 -4.67 2.78 8.92
C GLN A 133 -3.63 3.88 8.76
N ASP A 134 -4.05 5.12 8.51
CA ASP A 134 -3.13 6.25 8.46
C ASP A 134 -2.43 6.45 9.81
N LYS A 135 -3.19 6.40 10.91
CA LYS A 135 -2.65 6.53 12.26
C LYS A 135 -1.64 5.42 12.59
N LEU A 136 -1.88 4.19 12.16
CA LEU A 136 -0.92 3.09 12.33
C LEU A 136 0.42 3.39 11.64
N TRP A 137 0.37 3.93 10.41
CA TRP A 137 1.58 4.33 9.69
C TRP A 137 2.25 5.55 10.31
N ASP A 138 1.49 6.56 10.76
CA ASP A 138 2.03 7.72 11.47
C ASP A 138 2.79 7.30 12.73
N ASP A 139 2.18 6.42 13.52
CA ASP A 139 2.79 5.88 14.73
C ASP A 139 4.04 5.04 14.44
N PHE A 140 4.00 4.21 13.39
CA PHE A 140 5.16 3.43 12.97
C PHE A 140 6.34 4.32 12.56
N PHE A 141 6.12 5.30 11.69
CA PHE A 141 7.15 6.21 11.22
C PHE A 141 7.69 7.09 12.35
N ARG A 142 6.80 7.64 13.17
CA ARG A 142 7.18 8.47 14.34
C ARG A 142 8.03 7.69 15.33
N ARG A 143 7.62 6.47 15.71
CA ARG A 143 8.38 5.62 16.65
C ARG A 143 9.73 5.19 16.07
N GLY A 144 9.83 5.00 14.78
CA GLY A 144 11.06 4.65 14.10
C GLY A 144 11.97 5.83 13.76
N GLY A 145 11.55 7.08 14.00
CA GLY A 145 12.27 8.27 13.54
C GLY A 145 12.45 8.27 12.01
N ILE A 146 11.44 7.80 11.27
CA ILE A 146 11.49 7.62 9.82
C ILE A 146 10.75 8.77 9.16
N GLU A 147 11.39 9.42 8.21
CA GLU A 147 10.76 10.37 7.28
C GLU A 147 10.50 9.66 5.93
N PRO A 148 9.29 9.16 5.68
CA PRO A 148 8.96 8.56 4.41
C PRO A 148 8.81 9.64 3.33
N PHE A 149 9.07 9.30 2.08
CA PHE A 149 8.64 10.15 0.97
C PHE A 149 7.14 9.98 0.76
N GLU A 150 6.36 11.03 1.01
CA GLU A 150 4.92 10.98 0.80
C GLU A 150 4.56 11.17 -0.67
N VAL A 151 3.81 10.21 -1.19
CA VAL A 151 3.15 10.28 -2.50
C VAL A 151 1.68 10.58 -2.26
N GLU A 152 1.29 11.81 -2.45
CA GLU A 152 -0.10 12.22 -2.34
C GLU A 152 -0.87 11.77 -3.59
N TYR A 153 -1.92 10.96 -3.39
CA TYR A 153 -2.70 10.37 -4.49
C TYR A 153 -3.29 11.42 -5.43
N GLU A 154 -3.79 12.50 -4.88
CA GLU A 154 -4.38 13.59 -5.65
C GLU A 154 -3.35 14.25 -6.57
N LYS A 155 -2.15 14.52 -6.08
CA LYS A 155 -1.03 15.05 -6.88
C LYS A 155 -0.54 14.04 -7.91
N LEU A 156 -0.49 12.76 -7.52
CA LEU A 156 -0.16 11.68 -8.47
C LEU A 156 -1.15 11.63 -9.63
N CYS A 157 -2.45 11.86 -9.37
CA CYS A 157 -3.47 11.90 -10.41
C CYS A 157 -3.41 13.17 -11.28
N GLN A 158 -2.94 14.28 -10.74
CA GLN A 158 -2.83 15.55 -11.46
C GLN A 158 -1.58 15.60 -12.34
N ASP A 159 -0.45 15.16 -11.80
CA ASP A 159 0.84 15.17 -12.49
C ASP A 159 1.62 13.87 -12.17
N TYR A 160 1.24 12.83 -12.89
CA TYR A 160 1.79 11.50 -12.70
C TYR A 160 3.30 11.46 -12.93
N GLU A 161 3.77 12.03 -14.06
CA GLU A 161 5.18 11.96 -14.42
C GLU A 161 6.06 12.68 -13.40
N ARG A 162 5.68 13.89 -13.00
CA ARG A 162 6.41 14.68 -12.01
C ARG A 162 6.49 13.95 -10.67
N THR A 163 5.37 13.37 -10.21
CA THR A 163 5.32 12.64 -8.94
C THR A 163 6.20 11.40 -8.97
N ILE A 164 6.17 10.63 -10.06
CA ILE A 164 7.04 9.46 -10.22
C ILE A 164 8.52 9.86 -10.28
N ARG A 165 8.87 10.93 -11.01
CA ARG A 165 10.25 11.42 -11.06
C ARG A 165 10.75 11.87 -9.68
N ALA A 166 9.92 12.53 -8.89
CA ALA A 166 10.25 12.91 -7.52
C ALA A 166 10.49 11.68 -6.62
N ALA A 167 9.63 10.66 -6.72
CA ALA A 167 9.81 9.40 -6.00
C ALA A 167 11.10 8.67 -6.41
N LEU A 168 11.40 8.59 -7.71
CA LEU A 168 12.64 7.98 -8.21
C LEU A 168 13.88 8.75 -7.73
N ASN A 169 13.83 10.08 -7.72
CA ASN A 169 14.92 10.92 -7.19
C ASN A 169 15.16 10.67 -5.69
N PHE A 170 14.08 10.62 -4.90
CA PHE A 170 14.17 10.24 -3.48
C PHE A 170 14.80 8.86 -3.30
N LEU A 171 14.42 7.89 -4.10
CA LEU A 171 14.98 6.54 -4.09
C LEU A 171 16.43 6.48 -4.63
N LYS A 172 16.95 7.57 -5.20
CA LYS A 172 18.24 7.64 -5.89
C LYS A 172 18.32 6.68 -7.10
N ILE A 173 17.19 6.45 -7.75
CA ILE A 173 17.10 5.62 -8.95
C ILE A 173 17.24 6.54 -10.16
N LYS A 174 18.29 6.32 -10.95
CA LYS A 174 18.51 7.04 -12.20
C LYS A 174 17.77 6.35 -13.34
N LEU A 175 16.96 7.11 -14.06
CA LEU A 175 16.41 6.63 -15.32
C LEU A 175 17.49 6.66 -16.40
N PRO A 176 17.54 5.67 -17.31
CA PRO A 176 18.40 5.73 -18.48
C PRO A 176 18.15 7.00 -19.31
N ALA A 177 19.16 7.46 -20.02
CA ALA A 177 19.03 8.61 -20.93
C ALA A 177 17.93 8.32 -21.96
N GLY A 178 17.00 9.26 -22.13
CA GLY A 178 15.86 9.12 -23.04
C GLY A 178 14.68 8.27 -22.51
N ALA A 179 14.79 7.64 -21.34
CA ALA A 179 13.70 6.90 -20.74
C ALA A 179 12.54 7.85 -20.35
N ARG A 180 11.33 7.43 -20.69
CA ARG A 180 10.11 8.13 -20.31
C ARG A 180 9.37 7.36 -19.22
N VAL A 181 8.68 8.09 -18.36
CA VAL A 181 7.72 7.49 -17.44
C VAL A 181 6.52 7.05 -18.29
N GLY A 182 6.20 5.76 -18.26
CA GLY A 182 5.02 5.24 -18.97
C GLY A 182 3.72 5.79 -18.37
N PRO A 183 2.59 5.64 -19.05
CA PRO A 183 1.29 6.02 -18.50
C PRO A 183 0.95 5.18 -17.27
N PRO A 184 0.05 5.68 -16.39
CA PRO A 184 -0.41 4.90 -15.25
C PRO A 184 -1.10 3.61 -15.73
N ALA A 185 -0.78 2.50 -15.05
CA ALA A 185 -1.36 1.18 -15.38
C ALA A 185 -2.85 1.05 -14.96
N THR A 186 -3.41 2.05 -14.27
CA THR A 186 -4.78 2.04 -13.79
C THR A 186 -5.45 3.37 -14.11
N THR A 187 -6.70 3.30 -14.55
CA THR A 187 -7.55 4.48 -14.80
C THR A 187 -8.23 4.92 -13.50
N ARG A 188 -8.41 6.22 -13.33
CA ARG A 188 -9.15 6.78 -12.19
C ARG A 188 -10.61 6.35 -12.25
N GLN A 189 -11.12 5.77 -11.16
CA GLN A 189 -12.53 5.34 -11.03
C GLN A 189 -13.47 6.44 -10.51
N ALA A 190 -13.06 7.72 -10.55
CA ALA A 190 -13.94 8.81 -10.14
C ALA A 190 -15.02 9.00 -11.22
N ASP A 191 -16.21 8.52 -10.93
CA ASP A 191 -17.38 8.56 -11.78
C ASP A 191 -18.52 9.34 -11.11
N GLU A 192 -19.60 9.52 -11.84
CA GLU A 192 -20.80 10.22 -11.39
C GLU A 192 -21.39 9.55 -10.13
N ILE A 193 -21.35 8.23 -10.03
CA ILE A 193 -21.83 7.48 -8.87
C ILE A 193 -21.05 7.89 -7.61
N SER A 194 -19.73 8.01 -7.69
CA SER A 194 -18.89 8.43 -6.56
C SER A 194 -19.24 9.86 -6.10
N ARG A 195 -19.54 10.76 -7.03
CA ARG A 195 -19.95 12.14 -6.71
C ARG A 195 -21.33 12.16 -6.02
N MET A 196 -22.32 11.46 -6.58
CA MET A 196 -23.65 11.35 -5.99
C MET A 196 -23.62 10.74 -4.59
N TRP A 197 -22.81 9.71 -4.38
CA TRP A 197 -22.67 9.07 -3.07
C TRP A 197 -21.96 9.97 -2.06
N GLU A 198 -20.97 10.75 -2.49
CA GLU A 198 -20.29 11.73 -1.63
C GLU A 198 -21.26 12.79 -1.13
N GLU A 199 -22.03 13.40 -2.04
CA GLU A 199 -23.05 14.42 -1.73
C GLU A 199 -24.13 13.84 -0.77
N ARG A 200 -24.63 12.66 -1.07
CA ARG A 200 -25.63 11.97 -0.26
C ARG A 200 -25.11 11.61 1.13
N PHE A 201 -23.89 11.07 1.24
CA PHE A 201 -23.28 10.71 2.51
C PHE A 201 -23.11 11.93 3.42
N ILE A 202 -22.60 13.04 2.88
CA ILE A 202 -22.46 14.29 3.64
C ILE A 202 -23.80 14.79 4.15
N ALA A 203 -24.87 14.68 3.35
CA ALA A 203 -26.21 15.09 3.75
C ALA A 203 -26.82 14.19 4.84
N GLU A 204 -26.65 12.87 4.74
CA GLU A 204 -27.20 11.89 5.69
C GLU A 204 -26.36 11.74 6.98
N ARG A 205 -25.04 11.98 6.93
CA ARG A 205 -24.10 11.79 8.03
C ARG A 205 -23.16 13.00 8.24
N PRO A 206 -23.72 14.19 8.52
CA PRO A 206 -22.91 15.43 8.60
C PRO A 206 -21.88 15.41 9.73
N SER A 207 -22.09 14.59 10.78
CA SER A 207 -21.15 14.45 11.89
C SER A 207 -20.02 13.42 11.62
N ALA A 208 -20.18 12.56 10.64
CA ALA A 208 -19.23 11.49 10.36
C ALA A 208 -18.02 11.98 9.54
N TYR A 209 -18.15 13.11 8.83
CA TYR A 209 -17.11 13.64 8.00
C TYR A 209 -17.09 15.18 8.02
N SER A 210 -16.00 15.74 8.52
CA SER A 210 -15.68 17.16 8.37
C SER A 210 -14.56 17.29 7.34
N PRO A 211 -14.79 17.94 6.19
CA PRO A 211 -13.71 18.16 5.23
C PRO A 211 -12.60 18.95 5.92
N ALA A 212 -11.37 18.46 5.86
CA ALA A 212 -10.21 19.20 6.33
C ALA A 212 -10.20 20.56 5.62
N SER A 213 -10.21 21.63 6.41
CA SER A 213 -10.04 23.00 5.88
C SER A 213 -8.73 23.04 5.11
N GLY A 214 -8.80 23.27 3.79
CA GLY A 214 -7.69 23.27 2.84
C GLY A 214 -6.67 24.38 3.06
#